data_4aa5dcd8b68f758cf16641b521c105ec
#
_entry.id   4aa5dcd8b68f758cf16641b521c105ec
#
_cell.length_a   1.000
_cell.length_b   1.000
_cell.length_c   1.000
_cell.angle_alpha   90.00
_cell.angle_beta   90.00
_cell.angle_gamma   90.00
#
_symmetry.space_group_name_H-M   'P 1'
#
loop_
_entity.id
_entity.type
_entity.pdbx_description
1 polymer ?
#
loop_
_entity_poly.entity_id
_entity_poly.type
_entity_poly.pdbx_seq_one_letter_code
_entity_poly.pdbx_strand_id
1 'polypeptide(L)'
;MRAIVTGQIGVDKKPYLQAVVDAAERAHRRIELFNVGNMMYAEAPDVRPGRILDLPWSRLASLRRAVLKDVIAATSPAAEHVNVIVNTHATFRWRHGLFSAFDFDQLHMLKPEMFICLVDNIEVVHHRLHQEHDIDATLKDCMVWREEEILATELMAQALGCGNNFYILSRGRQKDTVETALRLVTRPEMRKVYPSFPMSHVVDMPDVLEEIERFRAALARFFITFDPADVDEKLLLDRGLAAAREGKDFIEVAAHAFGGREGAPPMKVSVREILDIAGDVDGQIYMRDFKLIDQS
;
A
#
# COMPACT_ATOMS: atom_id res chain seq x y z
N MET A 1 5.52 -19.79 -1.49
CA MET A 1 4.50 -18.72 -1.58
C MET A 1 4.85 -17.74 -2.67
N ARG A 2 3.94 -17.45 -3.59
CA ARG A 2 4.07 -16.41 -4.64
C ARG A 2 3.03 -15.33 -4.37
N ALA A 3 3.50 -14.17 -3.91
CA ALA A 3 2.66 -13.04 -3.56
C ALA A 3 2.77 -11.94 -4.62
N ILE A 4 1.63 -11.45 -5.11
CA ILE A 4 1.56 -10.23 -5.91
C ILE A 4 1.30 -9.06 -4.96
N VAL A 5 2.15 -8.04 -5.04
CA VAL A 5 1.97 -6.82 -4.25
C VAL A 5 1.67 -5.66 -5.19
N THR A 6 0.50 -5.07 -5.01
CA THR A 6 0.03 -3.89 -5.71
C THR A 6 -0.01 -2.68 -4.78
N GLY A 7 -0.53 -1.58 -5.23
CA GLY A 7 -0.72 -0.33 -4.49
C GLY A 7 -0.55 0.86 -5.43
N GLN A 8 -1.30 1.94 -5.20
CA GLN A 8 -1.28 3.13 -6.03
C GLN A 8 0.12 3.77 -6.14
N ILE A 9 0.31 4.61 -7.15
CA ILE A 9 1.52 5.44 -7.25
C ILE A 9 1.63 6.35 -6.01
N GLY A 10 2.84 6.62 -5.54
CA GLY A 10 3.07 7.42 -4.32
C GLY A 10 3.00 6.63 -3.01
N VAL A 11 2.54 5.36 -3.00
CA VAL A 11 2.66 4.49 -1.81
C VAL A 11 4.12 4.12 -1.53
N ASP A 12 4.99 4.21 -2.55
CA ASP A 12 6.42 3.95 -2.41
C ASP A 12 6.72 2.50 -1.96
N LYS A 13 6.12 1.56 -2.71
CA LYS A 13 6.20 0.11 -2.43
C LYS A 13 7.62 -0.43 -2.39
N LYS A 14 8.52 0.10 -3.24
CA LYS A 14 9.86 -0.48 -3.41
C LYS A 14 10.69 -0.46 -2.13
N PRO A 15 10.92 0.67 -1.42
CA PRO A 15 11.67 0.67 -0.18
C PRO A 15 10.96 -0.11 0.93
N TYR A 16 9.62 -0.12 0.97
CA TYR A 16 8.88 -0.93 1.92
C TYR A 16 9.12 -2.43 1.71
N LEU A 17 9.02 -2.92 0.48
CA LEU A 17 9.25 -4.32 0.17
C LEU A 17 10.71 -4.72 0.32
N GLN A 18 11.65 -3.80 0.10
CA GLN A 18 13.05 -4.05 0.42
C GLN A 18 13.23 -4.25 1.93
N ALA A 19 12.57 -3.44 2.76
CA ALA A 19 12.61 -3.62 4.22
C ALA A 19 12.01 -4.98 4.65
N VAL A 20 10.99 -5.50 3.92
CA VAL A 20 10.45 -6.85 4.13
C VAL A 20 11.51 -7.92 3.79
N VAL A 21 12.21 -7.77 2.67
CA VAL A 21 13.31 -8.69 2.29
C VAL A 21 14.42 -8.67 3.33
N ASP A 22 14.86 -7.47 3.75
CA ASP A 22 15.90 -7.33 4.78
C ASP A 22 15.47 -7.94 6.13
N ALA A 23 14.19 -7.83 6.48
CA ALA A 23 13.63 -8.47 7.67
C ALA A 23 13.59 -10.01 7.52
N ALA A 24 13.27 -10.51 6.33
CA ALA A 24 13.32 -11.94 6.03
C ALA A 24 14.74 -12.51 6.19
N GLU A 25 15.74 -11.82 5.66
CA GLU A 25 17.15 -12.23 5.80
C GLU A 25 17.59 -12.30 7.27
N ARG A 26 17.23 -11.29 8.07
CA ARG A 26 17.47 -11.31 9.53
C ARG A 26 16.78 -12.47 10.24
N ALA A 27 15.63 -12.91 9.73
CA ALA A 27 14.88 -14.06 10.23
C ALA A 27 15.30 -15.39 9.60
N HIS A 28 16.43 -15.42 8.85
CA HIS A 28 16.91 -16.59 8.08
C HIS A 28 15.84 -17.18 7.13
N ARG A 29 15.05 -16.29 6.52
CA ARG A 29 14.04 -16.61 5.49
C ARG A 29 14.48 -16.01 4.17
N ARG A 30 14.24 -16.74 3.08
CA ARG A 30 14.55 -16.23 1.73
C ARG A 30 13.28 -15.73 1.06
N ILE A 31 13.34 -14.49 0.56
CA ILE A 31 12.34 -13.88 -0.30
C ILE A 31 13.06 -13.34 -1.54
N GLU A 32 12.56 -13.69 -2.72
CA GLU A 32 12.97 -13.07 -3.98
C GLU A 32 11.98 -11.98 -4.36
N LEU A 33 12.48 -10.76 -4.58
CA LEU A 33 11.68 -9.59 -4.91
C LEU A 33 11.87 -9.21 -6.38
N PHE A 34 10.80 -9.26 -7.16
CA PHE A 34 10.74 -8.80 -8.54
C PHE A 34 10.02 -7.46 -8.62
N ASN A 35 10.73 -6.41 -9.06
CA ASN A 35 10.16 -5.08 -9.27
C ASN A 35 9.82 -4.90 -10.75
N VAL A 36 8.59 -5.19 -11.16
CA VAL A 36 8.14 -5.17 -12.56
C VAL A 36 8.45 -3.82 -13.23
N GLY A 37 8.20 -2.70 -12.56
CA GLY A 37 8.51 -1.37 -13.08
C GLY A 37 10.01 -1.19 -13.41
N ASN A 38 10.91 -1.61 -12.50
CA ASN A 38 12.35 -1.54 -12.75
C ASN A 38 12.79 -2.44 -13.92
N MET A 39 12.24 -3.66 -13.98
CA MET A 39 12.52 -4.59 -15.06
C MET A 39 12.04 -4.05 -16.41
N MET A 40 10.87 -3.38 -16.45
CA MET A 40 10.39 -2.73 -17.67
C MET A 40 11.33 -1.60 -18.14
N TYR A 41 11.90 -0.82 -17.23
CA TYR A 41 12.92 0.18 -17.58
C TYR A 41 14.22 -0.43 -18.08
N ALA A 42 14.64 -1.57 -17.53
CA ALA A 42 15.80 -2.30 -18.01
C ALA A 42 15.63 -2.79 -19.47
N GLU A 43 14.41 -3.23 -19.82
CA GLU A 43 14.04 -3.63 -21.20
C GLU A 43 13.82 -2.43 -22.15
N ALA A 44 13.70 -1.21 -21.63
CA ALA A 44 13.47 0.00 -22.41
C ALA A 44 14.46 1.13 -22.02
N PRO A 45 15.78 0.96 -22.28
CA PRO A 45 16.81 1.92 -21.86
C PRO A 45 16.71 3.26 -22.58
N ASP A 46 15.97 3.34 -23.68
CA ASP A 46 15.64 4.56 -24.41
C ASP A 46 14.59 5.44 -23.70
N VAL A 47 13.90 4.89 -22.68
CA VAL A 47 12.85 5.60 -21.94
C VAL A 47 13.44 6.29 -20.71
N ARG A 48 13.17 7.59 -20.58
CA ARG A 48 13.60 8.36 -19.40
C ARG A 48 12.92 7.87 -18.12
N PRO A 49 13.62 7.87 -16.97
CA PRO A 49 12.99 7.56 -15.68
C PRO A 49 11.73 8.41 -15.46
N GLY A 50 10.68 7.78 -14.90
CA GLY A 50 9.38 8.41 -14.67
C GLY A 50 8.48 8.55 -15.93
N ARG A 51 8.94 8.13 -17.11
CA ARG A 51 8.22 8.35 -18.38
C ARG A 51 7.77 7.06 -19.09
N ILE A 52 7.76 5.94 -18.39
CA ILE A 52 7.38 4.66 -19.01
C ILE A 52 5.91 4.64 -19.47
N LEU A 53 5.03 5.37 -18.78
CA LEU A 53 3.62 5.51 -19.17
C LEU A 53 3.40 6.43 -20.37
N ASP A 54 4.40 7.17 -20.83
CA ASP A 54 4.34 7.94 -22.08
C ASP A 54 4.46 7.06 -23.33
N LEU A 55 4.84 5.81 -23.16
CA LEU A 55 4.95 4.85 -24.27
C LEU A 55 3.59 4.55 -24.89
N PRO A 56 3.54 4.26 -26.19
CA PRO A 56 2.33 3.72 -26.82
C PRO A 56 1.86 2.46 -26.08
N TRP A 57 0.54 2.30 -25.96
CA TRP A 57 -0.08 1.21 -25.22
C TRP A 57 0.45 -0.18 -25.65
N SER A 58 0.60 -0.40 -26.96
CA SER A 58 1.12 -1.67 -27.48
C SER A 58 2.53 -1.97 -26.98
N ARG A 59 3.42 -0.96 -26.94
CA ARG A 59 4.79 -1.12 -26.44
C ARG A 59 4.80 -1.37 -24.94
N LEU A 60 3.99 -0.62 -24.17
CA LEU A 60 3.84 -0.81 -22.72
C LEU A 60 3.34 -2.21 -22.38
N ALA A 61 2.34 -2.72 -23.10
CA ALA A 61 1.82 -4.06 -22.94
C ALA A 61 2.87 -5.13 -23.29
N SER A 62 3.64 -4.93 -24.37
CA SER A 62 4.69 -5.86 -24.79
C SER A 62 5.83 -5.93 -23.77
N LEU A 63 6.29 -4.79 -23.24
CA LEU A 63 7.32 -4.73 -22.20
C LEU A 63 6.87 -5.47 -20.94
N ARG A 64 5.66 -5.18 -20.47
CA ARG A 64 5.10 -5.84 -19.28
C ARG A 64 5.01 -7.35 -19.48
N ARG A 65 4.54 -7.81 -20.65
CA ARG A 65 4.47 -9.24 -20.98
C ARG A 65 5.84 -9.90 -21.01
N ALA A 66 6.85 -9.24 -21.57
CA ALA A 66 8.23 -9.74 -21.58
C ALA A 66 8.74 -9.92 -20.14
N VAL A 67 8.66 -8.87 -19.32
CA VAL A 67 9.10 -8.90 -17.93
C VAL A 67 8.38 -9.98 -17.11
N LEU A 68 7.06 -10.13 -17.27
CA LEU A 68 6.32 -11.17 -16.55
C LEU A 68 6.73 -12.58 -17.00
N LYS A 69 7.09 -12.79 -18.27
CA LYS A 69 7.66 -14.08 -18.72
C LYS A 69 8.99 -14.38 -18.03
N ASP A 70 9.84 -13.36 -17.84
CA ASP A 70 11.12 -13.54 -17.14
C ASP A 70 10.89 -13.88 -15.66
N VAL A 71 9.93 -13.21 -15.01
CA VAL A 71 9.52 -13.55 -13.63
C VAL A 71 9.00 -14.98 -13.55
N ILE A 72 8.14 -15.41 -14.48
CA ILE A 72 7.61 -16.79 -14.55
C ILE A 72 8.76 -17.80 -14.73
N ALA A 73 9.69 -17.52 -15.62
CA ALA A 73 10.85 -18.39 -15.87
C ALA A 73 11.74 -18.51 -14.63
N ALA A 74 12.02 -17.37 -13.95
CA ALA A 74 12.83 -17.33 -12.73
C ALA A 74 12.16 -18.06 -11.55
N THR A 75 10.82 -18.07 -11.49
CA THR A 75 10.04 -18.69 -10.41
C THR A 75 9.55 -20.10 -10.73
N SER A 76 10.08 -20.73 -11.77
CA SER A 76 9.78 -22.11 -12.19
C SER A 76 10.12 -23.15 -11.09
N PRO A 77 9.53 -24.39 -11.10
CA PRO A 77 9.50 -25.34 -9.97
C PRO A 77 10.85 -25.78 -9.37
N ALA A 78 11.97 -25.46 -10.01
CA ALA A 78 13.30 -25.76 -9.45
C ALA A 78 13.63 -24.97 -8.17
N ALA A 79 12.83 -23.95 -7.82
CA ALA A 79 12.97 -23.07 -6.65
C ALA A 79 11.92 -23.37 -5.56
N GLU A 80 11.58 -24.63 -5.32
CA GLU A 80 10.43 -25.08 -4.50
C GLU A 80 10.38 -24.56 -3.05
N HIS A 81 11.39 -23.86 -2.57
CA HIS A 81 11.45 -23.41 -1.17
C HIS A 81 11.68 -21.89 -1.00
N VAL A 82 11.54 -21.13 -2.06
CA VAL A 82 11.74 -19.67 -2.03
C VAL A 82 10.40 -18.95 -2.08
N ASN A 83 10.19 -18.04 -1.13
CA ASN A 83 9.06 -17.12 -1.23
C ASN A 83 9.37 -16.05 -2.27
N VAL A 84 8.36 -15.68 -3.05
CA VAL A 84 8.48 -14.72 -4.14
C VAL A 84 7.51 -13.57 -3.91
N ILE A 85 7.99 -12.35 -4.05
CA ILE A 85 7.16 -11.14 -4.10
C ILE A 85 7.32 -10.50 -5.48
N VAL A 86 6.20 -10.30 -6.17
CA VAL A 86 6.14 -9.55 -7.43
C VAL A 86 5.49 -8.21 -7.18
N ASN A 87 6.31 -7.15 -7.17
CA ASN A 87 5.86 -5.76 -7.01
C ASN A 87 5.40 -5.20 -8.35
N THR A 88 4.12 -4.88 -8.44
CA THR A 88 3.49 -4.34 -9.64
C THR A 88 2.39 -3.32 -9.28
N HIS A 89 1.53 -3.01 -10.23
CA HIS A 89 0.30 -2.23 -10.06
C HIS A 89 -0.88 -3.03 -10.60
N ALA A 90 -2.07 -2.82 -10.06
CA ALA A 90 -3.31 -3.31 -10.64
C ALA A 90 -3.84 -2.34 -11.70
N THR A 91 -3.67 -1.03 -11.47
CA THR A 91 -4.11 0.03 -12.36
C THR A 91 -2.98 1.00 -12.68
N PHE A 92 -3.03 1.59 -13.87
CA PHE A 92 -2.25 2.78 -14.22
C PHE A 92 -3.21 3.93 -14.48
N ARG A 93 -2.97 5.02 -13.79
CA ARG A 93 -3.63 6.28 -14.08
C ARG A 93 -2.63 7.20 -14.77
N TRP A 94 -2.94 7.54 -16.02
CA TRP A 94 -2.10 8.43 -16.80
C TRP A 94 -2.94 9.56 -17.39
N ARG A 95 -2.56 10.80 -17.08
CA ARG A 95 -3.37 11.99 -17.38
C ARG A 95 -4.77 11.79 -16.79
N HIS A 96 -5.82 11.71 -17.61
CA HIS A 96 -7.20 11.52 -17.17
C HIS A 96 -7.74 10.10 -17.44
N GLY A 97 -6.88 9.19 -17.90
CA GLY A 97 -7.25 7.81 -18.22
C GLY A 97 -6.87 6.81 -17.14
N LEU A 98 -7.72 5.81 -16.93
CA LEU A 98 -7.47 4.65 -16.09
C LEU A 98 -7.25 3.43 -16.99
N PHE A 99 -6.16 2.71 -16.77
CA PHE A 99 -5.79 1.54 -17.56
C PHE A 99 -5.46 0.36 -16.64
N SER A 100 -5.78 -0.84 -17.10
CA SER A 100 -5.32 -2.07 -16.47
C SER A 100 -3.79 -2.16 -16.53
N ALA A 101 -3.16 -2.41 -15.39
CA ALA A 101 -1.71 -2.58 -15.30
C ALA A 101 -1.27 -4.05 -15.33
N PHE A 102 -2.18 -5.00 -15.47
CA PHE A 102 -1.88 -6.44 -15.45
C PHE A 102 -2.20 -7.12 -16.79
N ASP A 103 -1.52 -8.22 -17.02
CA ASP A 103 -1.79 -9.18 -18.11
C ASP A 103 -2.31 -10.46 -17.46
N PHE A 104 -3.60 -10.77 -17.69
CA PHE A 104 -4.30 -11.85 -17.01
C PHE A 104 -3.69 -13.21 -17.33
N ASP A 105 -3.31 -13.42 -18.60
CA ASP A 105 -2.73 -14.69 -19.07
C ASP A 105 -1.38 -14.95 -18.38
N GLN A 106 -0.55 -13.91 -18.24
CA GLN A 106 0.73 -14.03 -17.56
C GLN A 106 0.57 -14.27 -16.05
N LEU A 107 -0.40 -13.59 -15.43
CA LEU A 107 -0.69 -13.83 -14.00
C LEU A 107 -1.22 -15.25 -13.76
N HIS A 108 -2.07 -15.76 -14.66
CA HIS A 108 -2.54 -17.15 -14.59
C HIS A 108 -1.40 -18.15 -14.72
N MET A 109 -0.42 -17.87 -15.60
CA MET A 109 0.78 -18.71 -15.76
C MET A 109 1.74 -18.61 -14.56
N LEU A 110 1.82 -17.45 -13.90
CA LEU A 110 2.61 -17.22 -12.69
C LEU A 110 2.06 -18.01 -11.49
N LYS A 111 0.75 -18.29 -11.47
CA LYS A 111 0.05 -19.00 -10.40
C LYS A 111 0.29 -18.37 -9.03
N PRO A 112 -0.10 -17.12 -8.82
CA PRO A 112 0.01 -16.48 -7.51
C PRO A 112 -0.85 -17.24 -6.50
N GLU A 113 -0.42 -17.20 -5.24
CA GLU A 113 -1.12 -17.82 -4.11
C GLU A 113 -1.69 -16.76 -3.17
N MET A 114 -1.26 -15.50 -3.31
CA MET A 114 -1.63 -14.38 -2.45
C MET A 114 -1.58 -13.06 -3.21
N PHE A 115 -2.49 -12.16 -2.86
CA PHE A 115 -2.50 -10.77 -3.30
C PHE A 115 -2.47 -9.83 -2.10
N ILE A 116 -1.62 -8.82 -2.14
CA ILE A 116 -1.54 -7.77 -1.13
C ILE A 116 -1.68 -6.42 -1.84
N CYS A 117 -2.68 -5.62 -1.47
CA CYS A 117 -2.76 -4.23 -1.86
C CYS A 117 -2.15 -3.37 -0.75
N LEU A 118 -0.97 -2.80 -1.01
CA LEU A 118 -0.33 -1.89 -0.07
C LEU A 118 -0.96 -0.51 -0.18
N VAL A 119 -1.41 0.03 0.95
CA VAL A 119 -2.04 1.34 1.05
C VAL A 119 -1.27 2.24 2.04
N ASP A 120 -1.50 3.54 1.98
CA ASP A 120 -0.95 4.52 2.93
C ASP A 120 -1.97 5.65 3.14
N ASN A 121 -1.75 6.51 4.14
CA ASN A 121 -2.56 7.68 4.36
C ASN A 121 -2.52 8.61 3.13
N ILE A 122 -3.66 9.18 2.78
CA ILE A 122 -3.79 9.96 1.53
C ILE A 122 -2.93 11.22 1.52
N GLU A 123 -2.75 11.90 2.67
CA GLU A 123 -1.90 13.07 2.77
C GLU A 123 -0.42 12.74 2.56
N VAL A 124 -0.01 11.52 2.94
CA VAL A 124 1.34 11.02 2.69
C VAL A 124 1.55 10.75 1.21
N VAL A 125 0.60 10.05 0.60
CA VAL A 125 0.63 9.76 -0.84
C VAL A 125 0.60 11.06 -1.64
N HIS A 126 -0.29 11.99 -1.29
CA HIS A 126 -0.38 13.32 -1.90
C HIS A 126 0.97 14.06 -1.85
N HIS A 127 1.60 14.11 -0.68
CA HIS A 127 2.89 14.76 -0.53
C HIS A 127 3.97 14.15 -1.43
N ARG A 128 4.08 12.80 -1.47
CA ARG A 128 5.05 12.11 -2.33
C ARG A 128 4.78 12.33 -3.81
N LEU A 129 3.52 12.34 -4.23
CA LEU A 129 3.16 12.61 -5.62
C LEU A 129 3.66 13.98 -6.08
N HIS A 130 3.48 15.00 -5.25
CA HIS A 130 3.95 16.35 -5.54
C HIS A 130 5.47 16.49 -5.46
N GLN A 131 6.12 15.94 -4.43
CA GLN A 131 7.54 16.17 -4.17
C GLN A 131 8.48 15.26 -4.96
N GLU A 132 8.07 14.01 -5.20
CA GLU A 132 8.96 12.98 -5.76
C GLU A 132 8.56 12.58 -7.19
N HIS A 133 7.31 12.79 -7.58
CA HIS A 133 6.78 12.29 -8.85
C HIS A 133 6.37 13.41 -9.82
N ASP A 134 6.35 14.67 -9.39
CA ASP A 134 5.88 15.81 -10.19
C ASP A 134 4.44 15.57 -10.74
N ILE A 135 3.58 15.02 -9.88
CA ILE A 135 2.17 14.74 -10.19
C ILE A 135 1.30 15.66 -9.34
N ASP A 136 0.55 16.52 -10.02
CA ASP A 136 -0.42 17.41 -9.40
C ASP A 136 -1.76 16.65 -9.21
N ALA A 137 -1.89 16.01 -8.04
CA ALA A 137 -3.07 15.27 -7.63
C ALA A 137 -3.67 15.89 -6.36
N THR A 138 -4.99 15.96 -6.27
CA THR A 138 -5.70 16.39 -5.07
C THR A 138 -5.77 15.26 -4.03
N LEU A 139 -6.12 15.60 -2.78
CA LEU A 139 -6.42 14.56 -1.76
C LEU A 139 -7.55 13.63 -2.24
N LYS A 140 -8.55 14.17 -2.94
CA LYS A 140 -9.66 13.39 -3.51
C LYS A 140 -9.18 12.43 -4.58
N ASP A 141 -8.27 12.86 -5.46
CA ASP A 141 -7.65 11.96 -6.43
C ASP A 141 -6.91 10.81 -5.73
N CYS A 142 -6.15 11.10 -4.68
CA CYS A 142 -5.45 10.08 -3.91
C CYS A 142 -6.41 9.06 -3.29
N MET A 143 -7.55 9.51 -2.76
CA MET A 143 -8.61 8.63 -2.23
C MET A 143 -9.20 7.73 -3.32
N VAL A 144 -9.59 8.30 -4.46
CA VAL A 144 -10.18 7.56 -5.58
C VAL A 144 -9.19 6.53 -6.12
N TRP A 145 -7.93 6.92 -6.34
CA TRP A 145 -6.91 6.02 -6.89
C TRP A 145 -6.59 4.87 -5.94
N ARG A 146 -6.67 5.10 -4.63
CA ARG A 146 -6.53 4.03 -3.63
C ARG A 146 -7.64 2.99 -3.76
N GLU A 147 -8.88 3.43 -3.83
CA GLU A 147 -10.03 2.52 -3.96
C GLU A 147 -10.03 1.76 -5.30
N GLU A 148 -9.65 2.41 -6.39
CA GLU A 148 -9.50 1.78 -7.71
C GLU A 148 -8.43 0.66 -7.66
N GLU A 149 -7.30 0.92 -7.04
CA GLU A 149 -6.22 -0.06 -6.91
C GLU A 149 -6.62 -1.24 -6.01
N ILE A 150 -7.30 -0.97 -4.87
CA ILE A 150 -7.84 -2.00 -3.99
C ILE A 150 -8.83 -2.88 -4.75
N LEU A 151 -9.85 -2.28 -5.38
CA LEU A 151 -10.87 -3.02 -6.10
C LEU A 151 -10.30 -3.84 -7.25
N ALA A 152 -9.40 -3.26 -8.05
CA ALA A 152 -8.77 -3.97 -9.15
C ALA A 152 -7.93 -5.14 -8.67
N THR A 153 -7.19 -4.98 -7.56
CA THR A 153 -6.41 -6.07 -6.96
C THR A 153 -7.30 -7.19 -6.44
N GLU A 154 -8.38 -6.85 -5.77
CA GLU A 154 -9.37 -7.81 -5.26
C GLU A 154 -10.00 -8.62 -6.39
N LEU A 155 -10.44 -7.94 -7.46
CA LEU A 155 -10.99 -8.60 -8.64
C LEU A 155 -9.99 -9.54 -9.32
N MET A 156 -8.70 -9.15 -9.39
CA MET A 156 -7.65 -10.04 -9.87
C MET A 156 -7.50 -11.28 -8.99
N ALA A 157 -7.47 -11.10 -7.67
CA ALA A 157 -7.36 -12.20 -6.73
C ALA A 157 -8.53 -13.18 -6.85
N GLN A 158 -9.75 -12.67 -6.92
CA GLN A 158 -10.97 -13.49 -7.10
C GLN A 158 -10.94 -14.26 -8.42
N ALA A 159 -10.61 -13.60 -9.51
CA ALA A 159 -10.58 -14.21 -10.83
C ALA A 159 -9.48 -15.28 -11.00
N LEU A 160 -8.41 -15.19 -10.20
CA LEU A 160 -7.33 -16.20 -10.18
C LEU A 160 -7.51 -17.25 -9.07
N GLY A 161 -8.66 -17.27 -8.39
CA GLY A 161 -8.96 -18.24 -7.34
C GLY A 161 -8.24 -17.96 -6.00
N CYS A 162 -7.71 -16.75 -5.81
CA CYS A 162 -7.00 -16.33 -4.61
C CYS A 162 -7.82 -15.36 -3.74
N GLY A 163 -9.14 -15.28 -3.92
CA GLY A 163 -9.99 -14.32 -3.21
C GLY A 163 -9.87 -14.40 -1.68
N ASN A 164 -9.73 -15.60 -1.13
CA ASN A 164 -9.53 -15.81 0.32
C ASN A 164 -8.11 -15.46 0.81
N ASN A 165 -7.17 -15.13 -0.09
CA ASN A 165 -5.81 -14.73 0.19
C ASN A 165 -5.52 -13.34 -0.39
N PHE A 166 -6.53 -12.48 -0.41
CA PHE A 166 -6.38 -11.06 -0.70
C PHE A 166 -6.31 -10.29 0.61
N TYR A 167 -5.31 -9.41 0.72
CA TYR A 167 -5.08 -8.60 1.92
C TYR A 167 -4.86 -7.14 1.55
N ILE A 168 -5.53 -6.26 2.28
CA ILE A 168 -5.17 -4.84 2.33
C ILE A 168 -4.17 -4.69 3.47
N LEU A 169 -3.00 -4.13 3.16
CA LEU A 169 -1.95 -3.90 4.14
C LEU A 169 -1.55 -2.43 4.12
N SER A 170 -1.56 -1.84 5.29
CA SER A 170 -1.09 -0.47 5.47
C SER A 170 0.43 -0.40 5.44
N ARG A 171 0.98 0.58 4.75
CA ARG A 171 2.39 0.92 4.93
C ARG A 171 2.61 1.53 6.32
N GLY A 172 1.71 2.39 6.75
CA GLY A 172 1.55 2.93 8.08
C GLY A 172 2.85 3.37 8.77
N ARG A 173 2.94 3.16 10.07
CA ARG A 173 4.10 3.48 10.90
C ARG A 173 5.30 2.53 10.71
N GLN A 174 5.31 1.78 9.64
CA GLN A 174 6.40 0.99 9.04
C GLN A 174 6.86 -0.25 9.81
N LYS A 175 7.28 -0.16 11.07
CA LYS A 175 8.02 -1.27 11.70
C LYS A 175 7.15 -2.51 11.87
N ASP A 176 5.95 -2.33 12.35
CA ASP A 176 5.05 -3.45 12.66
C ASP A 176 4.39 -4.00 11.39
N THR A 177 4.08 -3.15 10.40
CA THR A 177 3.50 -3.59 9.13
C THR A 177 4.50 -4.33 8.24
N VAL A 178 5.80 -4.02 8.31
CA VAL A 178 6.86 -4.80 7.66
C VAL A 178 6.89 -6.23 8.21
N GLU A 179 6.77 -6.39 9.52
CA GLU A 179 6.70 -7.71 10.15
C GLU A 179 5.41 -8.44 9.78
N THR A 180 4.29 -7.72 9.69
CA THR A 180 3.00 -8.28 9.21
C THR A 180 3.14 -8.80 7.78
N ALA A 181 3.72 -8.02 6.85
CA ALA A 181 3.99 -8.45 5.48
C ALA A 181 4.90 -9.68 5.42
N LEU A 182 5.97 -9.67 6.22
CA LEU A 182 6.90 -10.80 6.32
C LEU A 182 6.17 -12.08 6.73
N ARG A 183 5.32 -12.00 7.75
CA ARG A 183 4.56 -13.16 8.25
C ARG A 183 3.52 -13.64 7.27
N LEU A 184 2.79 -12.73 6.60
CA LEU A 184 1.85 -13.10 5.54
C LEU A 184 2.53 -13.96 4.48
N VAL A 185 3.72 -13.57 4.03
CA VAL A 185 4.44 -14.26 2.94
C VAL A 185 5.13 -15.53 3.43
N THR A 186 5.67 -15.55 4.65
CA THR A 186 6.53 -16.64 5.13
C THR A 186 5.86 -17.60 6.12
N ARG A 187 4.73 -17.21 6.69
CA ARG A 187 3.96 -17.96 7.70
C ARG A 187 2.46 -17.73 7.53
N PRO A 188 1.88 -18.00 6.34
CA PRO A 188 0.47 -17.70 6.04
C PRO A 188 -0.52 -18.47 6.94
N GLU A 189 -0.06 -19.54 7.58
CA GLU A 189 -0.83 -20.34 8.54
C GLU A 189 -1.05 -19.66 9.90
N MET A 190 -0.30 -18.59 10.20
CA MET A 190 -0.49 -17.85 11.44
C MET A 190 -1.89 -17.24 11.49
N ARG A 191 -2.48 -17.25 12.68
CA ARG A 191 -3.76 -16.60 12.90
C ARG A 191 -3.67 -15.10 12.65
N LYS A 192 -4.71 -14.58 11.99
CA LYS A 192 -4.86 -13.17 11.65
C LYS A 192 -5.87 -12.56 12.60
N VAL A 193 -5.68 -11.31 12.97
CA VAL A 193 -6.55 -10.59 13.91
C VAL A 193 -6.71 -9.13 13.51
N TYR A 194 -7.91 -8.63 13.68
CA TYR A 194 -8.24 -7.23 13.60
C TYR A 194 -8.44 -6.69 15.04
N PRO A 195 -7.53 -5.86 15.58
CA PRO A 195 -7.67 -5.30 16.90
C PRO A 195 -8.63 -4.10 16.86
N SER A 196 -9.79 -4.23 17.50
CA SER A 196 -10.78 -3.16 17.59
C SER A 196 -10.70 -2.45 18.94
N PHE A 197 -10.56 -1.12 18.91
CA PHE A 197 -10.49 -0.27 20.10
C PHE A 197 -11.42 0.94 19.97
N PRO A 198 -11.99 1.47 21.06
CA PRO A 198 -12.86 2.63 21.03
C PRO A 198 -12.03 3.94 20.96
N MET A 199 -11.16 4.07 19.93
CA MET A 199 -10.17 5.15 19.82
C MET A 199 -10.78 6.55 19.94
N SER A 200 -11.93 6.79 19.30
CA SER A 200 -12.63 8.08 19.37
C SER A 200 -13.14 8.47 20.77
N HIS A 201 -13.28 7.49 21.67
CA HIS A 201 -13.74 7.74 23.05
C HIS A 201 -12.61 7.91 24.06
N VAL A 202 -11.38 7.59 23.70
CA VAL A 202 -10.24 7.57 24.63
C VAL A 202 -9.12 8.54 24.24
N VAL A 203 -9.36 9.42 23.28
CA VAL A 203 -8.37 10.40 22.79
C VAL A 203 -7.75 11.23 23.90
N ASP A 204 -8.55 11.61 24.91
CA ASP A 204 -8.10 12.42 26.05
C ASP A 204 -7.69 11.58 27.29
N MET A 205 -7.50 10.26 27.12
CA MET A 205 -7.17 9.32 28.19
C MET A 205 -5.77 8.69 27.95
N PRO A 206 -4.68 9.38 28.27
CA PRO A 206 -3.32 8.93 27.96
C PRO A 206 -2.98 7.57 28.56
N ASP A 207 -3.45 7.28 29.78
CA ASP A 207 -3.20 5.99 30.44
C ASP A 207 -3.87 4.82 29.69
N VAL A 208 -5.08 5.04 29.16
CA VAL A 208 -5.82 4.05 28.35
C VAL A 208 -5.15 3.86 27.00
N LEU A 209 -4.67 4.94 26.36
CA LEU A 209 -3.92 4.87 25.12
C LEU A 209 -2.63 4.06 25.29
N GLU A 210 -1.90 4.25 26.40
CA GLU A 210 -0.71 3.47 26.70
C GLU A 210 -1.02 1.99 26.91
N GLU A 211 -2.15 1.66 27.54
CA GLU A 211 -2.59 0.28 27.70
C GLU A 211 -2.95 -0.36 26.35
N ILE A 212 -3.65 0.37 25.47
CA ILE A 212 -3.94 -0.06 24.10
C ILE A 212 -2.65 -0.35 23.33
N GLU A 213 -1.66 0.56 23.39
CA GLU A 213 -0.37 0.34 22.69
C GLU A 213 0.38 -0.89 23.24
N ARG A 214 0.36 -1.11 24.54
CA ARG A 214 0.93 -2.33 25.15
C ARG A 214 0.22 -3.60 24.66
N PHE A 215 -1.10 -3.55 24.56
CA PHE A 215 -1.88 -4.67 24.07
C PHE A 215 -1.64 -4.95 22.58
N ARG A 216 -1.58 -3.91 21.73
CA ARG A 216 -1.20 -4.01 20.32
C ARG A 216 0.16 -4.68 20.14
N ALA A 217 1.16 -4.21 20.88
CA ALA A 217 2.50 -4.79 20.87
C ALA A 217 2.51 -6.26 21.31
N ALA A 218 1.65 -6.64 22.26
CA ALA A 218 1.50 -8.03 22.68
C ALA A 218 0.84 -8.89 21.60
N LEU A 219 -0.23 -8.42 20.96
CA LEU A 219 -0.87 -9.11 19.84
C LEU A 219 0.09 -9.34 18.67
N ALA A 220 0.85 -8.31 18.29
CA ALA A 220 1.80 -8.37 17.19
C ALA A 220 2.92 -9.41 17.40
N ARG A 221 3.17 -9.90 18.62
CA ARG A 221 4.11 -11.00 18.86
C ARG A 221 3.62 -12.36 18.42
N PHE A 222 2.29 -12.59 18.49
CA PHE A 222 1.70 -13.92 18.32
C PHE A 222 0.84 -14.05 17.08
N PHE A 223 0.38 -12.94 16.50
CA PHE A 223 -0.59 -12.92 15.41
C PHE A 223 -0.08 -12.08 14.24
N ILE A 224 -0.70 -12.28 13.08
CA ILE A 224 -0.67 -11.32 11.99
C ILE A 224 -1.77 -10.29 12.28
N THR A 225 -1.40 -9.03 12.51
CA THR A 225 -2.33 -7.99 12.93
C THR A 225 -2.63 -7.04 11.78
N PHE A 226 -3.92 -6.73 11.60
CA PHE A 226 -4.40 -5.67 10.69
C PHE A 226 -4.99 -4.55 11.54
N ASP A 227 -4.15 -3.61 11.94
CA ASP A 227 -4.56 -2.52 12.83
C ASP A 227 -5.18 -1.38 12.03
N PRO A 228 -6.45 -0.99 12.31
CA PRO A 228 -7.10 0.11 11.61
C PRO A 228 -6.40 1.45 11.80
N ALA A 229 -5.65 1.63 12.89
CA ALA A 229 -4.88 2.85 13.15
C ALA A 229 -3.64 3.02 12.28
N ASP A 230 -3.26 2.01 11.49
CA ASP A 230 -2.15 2.13 10.55
C ASP A 230 -2.48 3.02 9.33
N VAL A 231 -3.77 3.16 9.00
CA VAL A 231 -4.30 4.17 8.05
C VAL A 231 -5.56 4.79 8.65
N ASP A 232 -5.45 6.03 9.07
CA ASP A 232 -6.57 6.75 9.68
C ASP A 232 -6.54 8.23 9.29
N GLU A 233 -7.46 8.62 8.40
CA GLU A 233 -7.65 10.00 7.95
C GLU A 233 -8.56 10.82 8.89
N LYS A 234 -9.10 10.22 9.96
CA LYS A 234 -10.00 10.93 10.88
C LYS A 234 -9.30 12.10 11.56
N LEU A 235 -8.06 11.89 12.02
CA LEU A 235 -7.25 12.94 12.61
C LEU A 235 -6.98 14.09 11.63
N LEU A 236 -6.72 13.77 10.34
CA LEU A 236 -6.55 14.78 9.30
C LEU A 236 -7.82 15.61 9.14
N LEU A 237 -8.99 14.95 9.08
CA LEU A 237 -10.28 15.60 8.96
C LEU A 237 -10.58 16.51 10.15
N ASP A 238 -10.42 16.03 11.39
CA ASP A 238 -10.67 16.79 12.61
C ASP A 238 -9.79 18.05 12.69
N ARG A 239 -8.52 17.93 12.35
CA ARG A 239 -7.59 19.06 12.27
C ARG A 239 -7.95 20.05 11.16
N GLY A 240 -8.38 19.57 10.01
CA GLY A 240 -8.85 20.40 8.90
C GLY A 240 -10.11 21.19 9.27
N LEU A 241 -11.09 20.55 9.91
CA LEU A 241 -12.31 21.18 10.39
C LEU A 241 -12.03 22.25 11.47
N ALA A 242 -11.10 21.97 12.38
CA ALA A 242 -10.68 22.95 13.39
C ALA A 242 -10.00 24.17 12.74
N ALA A 243 -9.08 23.93 11.81
CA ALA A 243 -8.39 24.98 11.06
C ALA A 243 -9.34 25.84 10.21
N ALA A 244 -10.35 25.22 9.60
CA ALA A 244 -11.39 25.94 8.86
C ALA A 244 -12.19 26.91 9.77
N ARG A 245 -12.53 26.49 11.01
CA ARG A 245 -13.21 27.36 11.99
C ARG A 245 -12.34 28.55 12.41
N GLU A 246 -11.02 28.38 12.37
CA GLU A 246 -10.04 29.43 12.67
C GLU A 246 -9.69 30.30 11.44
N GLY A 247 -10.27 30.01 10.28
CA GLY A 247 -10.00 30.74 9.04
C GLY A 247 -8.60 30.49 8.45
N LYS A 248 -8.00 29.34 8.74
CA LYS A 248 -6.69 28.94 8.20
C LYS A 248 -6.85 28.27 6.84
N ASP A 249 -5.93 28.56 5.91
CA ASP A 249 -5.90 27.94 4.57
C ASP A 249 -5.19 26.58 4.56
N PHE A 250 -4.27 26.35 5.53
CA PHE A 250 -3.44 25.16 5.58
C PHE A 250 -3.30 24.64 7.02
N ILE A 251 -3.11 23.32 7.14
CA ILE A 251 -2.60 22.70 8.36
C ILE A 251 -1.18 22.18 8.11
N GLU A 252 -0.40 22.11 9.18
CA GLU A 252 0.93 21.49 9.14
C GLU A 252 0.87 20.11 9.77
N VAL A 253 1.36 19.11 9.04
CA VAL A 253 1.41 17.71 9.48
C VAL A 253 2.87 17.31 9.60
N ALA A 254 3.24 16.76 10.77
CA ALA A 254 4.63 16.44 11.06
C ALA A 254 5.19 15.34 10.12
N ALA A 255 6.34 15.57 9.52
CA ALA A 255 6.95 14.66 8.55
C ALA A 255 7.23 13.25 9.13
N HIS A 256 7.53 13.14 10.43
CA HIS A 256 7.79 11.86 11.08
C HIS A 256 6.55 10.95 11.16
N ALA A 257 5.34 11.52 11.12
CA ALA A 257 4.09 10.76 11.04
C ALA A 257 3.97 9.98 9.70
N PHE A 258 4.84 10.27 8.74
CA PHE A 258 4.81 9.76 7.36
C PHE A 258 6.06 8.95 6.98
N GLY A 259 6.84 8.50 7.94
CA GLY A 259 8.11 7.84 7.66
C GLY A 259 9.17 8.78 7.06
N GLY A 260 8.96 10.10 7.15
CA GLY A 260 9.96 11.11 6.82
C GLY A 260 11.11 11.07 7.83
N ARG A 261 12.28 11.61 7.41
CA ARG A 261 13.44 11.71 8.29
C ARG A 261 13.12 12.61 9.48
N GLU A 262 13.60 12.24 10.66
CA GLU A 262 13.58 13.12 11.83
C GLU A 262 14.20 14.47 11.47
N GLY A 263 13.48 15.57 11.73
CA GLY A 263 13.91 16.92 11.35
C GLY A 263 13.50 17.38 9.94
N ALA A 264 12.80 16.58 9.14
CA ALA A 264 12.21 17.04 7.90
C ALA A 264 11.11 18.10 8.16
N PRO A 265 10.97 19.12 7.28
CA PRO A 265 9.94 20.15 7.45
C PRO A 265 8.54 19.53 7.44
N PRO A 266 7.59 20.11 8.21
CA PRO A 266 6.22 19.64 8.19
C PRO A 266 5.60 19.83 6.81
N MET A 267 4.72 18.90 6.45
CA MET A 267 3.93 19.02 5.23
C MET A 267 2.81 20.03 5.44
N LYS A 268 2.56 20.86 4.43
CA LYS A 268 1.38 21.73 4.36
C LYS A 268 0.28 21.03 3.59
N VAL A 269 -0.88 20.89 4.21
CA VAL A 269 -2.07 20.30 3.59
C VAL A 269 -3.16 21.36 3.51
N SER A 270 -3.78 21.49 2.35
CA SER A 270 -4.83 22.49 2.10
C SER A 270 -6.10 22.15 2.89
N VAL A 271 -6.59 23.09 3.69
CA VAL A 271 -7.86 22.97 4.41
C VAL A 271 -9.03 22.79 3.44
N ARG A 272 -9.01 23.48 2.30
CA ARG A 272 -10.02 23.34 1.26
C ARG A 272 -10.10 21.91 0.73
N GLU A 273 -8.96 21.28 0.44
CA GLU A 273 -8.94 19.90 -0.04
C GLU A 273 -9.42 18.91 1.03
N ILE A 274 -9.08 19.16 2.32
CA ILE A 274 -9.59 18.33 3.42
C ILE A 274 -11.11 18.42 3.51
N LEU A 275 -11.69 19.62 3.36
CA LEU A 275 -13.13 19.82 3.37
C LEU A 275 -13.82 19.15 2.16
N ASP A 276 -13.16 19.13 1.01
CA ASP A 276 -13.67 18.48 -0.21
C ASP A 276 -13.85 16.96 -0.04
N ILE A 277 -13.04 16.32 0.81
CA ILE A 277 -13.11 14.88 1.08
C ILE A 277 -13.89 14.52 2.34
N ALA A 278 -14.32 15.51 3.14
CA ALA A 278 -14.90 15.29 4.45
C ALA A 278 -16.10 14.33 4.45
N GLY A 279 -16.94 14.39 3.41
CA GLY A 279 -18.09 13.50 3.26
C GLY A 279 -17.75 12.06 2.86
N ASP A 280 -16.56 11.83 2.32
CA ASP A 280 -16.14 10.52 1.80
C ASP A 280 -15.29 9.73 2.81
N VAL A 281 -14.61 10.44 3.73
CA VAL A 281 -13.64 9.83 4.69
C VAL A 281 -14.28 8.74 5.54
N ASP A 282 -15.41 9.03 6.19
CA ASP A 282 -16.08 8.05 7.06
C ASP A 282 -16.51 6.80 6.28
N GLY A 283 -17.01 6.97 5.05
CA GLY A 283 -17.41 5.85 4.19
C GLY A 283 -16.24 4.95 3.81
N GLN A 284 -15.08 5.54 3.49
CA GLN A 284 -13.89 4.77 3.13
C GLN A 284 -13.26 4.08 4.36
N ILE A 285 -13.26 4.72 5.54
CA ILE A 285 -12.83 4.08 6.79
C ILE A 285 -13.71 2.86 7.07
N TYR A 286 -15.04 3.00 7.01
CA TYR A 286 -15.97 1.90 7.23
C TYR A 286 -15.71 0.73 6.28
N MET A 287 -15.62 0.99 4.98
CA MET A 287 -15.39 -0.07 3.98
C MET A 287 -14.05 -0.77 4.20
N ARG A 288 -13.02 -0.02 4.54
CA ARG A 288 -11.70 -0.57 4.85
C ARG A 288 -11.75 -1.47 6.08
N ASP A 289 -12.38 -1.00 7.16
CA ASP A 289 -12.49 -1.76 8.40
C ASP A 289 -13.24 -3.08 8.20
N PHE A 290 -14.35 -3.08 7.45
CA PHE A 290 -15.03 -4.31 7.07
C PHE A 290 -14.12 -5.28 6.31
N LYS A 291 -13.32 -4.78 5.36
CA LYS A 291 -12.35 -5.61 4.62
C LYS A 291 -11.24 -6.13 5.54
N LEU A 292 -10.74 -5.32 6.49
CA LEU A 292 -9.74 -5.74 7.47
C LEU A 292 -10.30 -6.81 8.42
N ILE A 293 -11.56 -6.73 8.79
CA ILE A 293 -12.25 -7.75 9.60
C ILE A 293 -12.40 -9.04 8.79
N ASP A 294 -12.84 -8.95 7.54
CA ASP A 294 -13.10 -10.11 6.68
C ASP A 294 -11.81 -10.90 6.35
N GLN A 295 -10.68 -10.22 6.28
CA GLN A 295 -9.37 -10.83 6.01
C GLN A 295 -8.65 -11.39 7.25
N SER A 296 -9.25 -11.25 8.46
CA SER A 296 -8.63 -11.58 9.77
C SER A 296 -8.81 -13.03 10.20
#